data_85afff1bda293a504a53e7dcd0aab870
#
_entry.id   85afff1bda293a504a53e7dcd0aab870
#
_cell.length_a   1.000
_cell.length_b   1.000
_cell.length_c   1.000
_cell.angle_alpha   90.00
_cell.angle_beta   90.00
_cell.angle_gamma   90.00
#
_symmetry.space_group_name_H-M   'P 1'
#
loop_
_entity.id
_entity.type
_entity.pdbx_description
1 polymer ?
#
loop_
_entity_poly.entity_id
_entity_poly.type
_entity_poly.pdbx_seq_one_letter_code
_entity_poly.pdbx_strand_id
1 'polypeptide(L)'
;GTFPIGIDVDGFAQMASDDDGLNIYEQMRDEYSRRKLLLGVDRLDYSKGLPQRVQAFREMLDTFPDTRKQATLIQIAAPSREDVDAYGQLRQEMDALCGSLNGDYGELDWMPVRYIHRSLERSSLPGLYRASRVALVTPLRDGMNLVAKEFIAAQDGRDPGVLVLSRFAGAAEQLTDALLVNPYDIQGTARAIQAALTMPLEERVRRHTALLAEIRKHDVHWWTASFLDALDETGAARERRQPRLVQSAIA
;
A
#
# COMPACT_ATOMS: atom_id res chain seq x y z
N GLY A 1 1.30 6.32 24.69
CA GLY A 1 2.12 6.71 23.53
C GLY A 1 1.52 6.18 22.24
N THR A 2 1.95 6.71 21.12
CA THR A 2 1.65 6.20 19.78
C THR A 2 2.88 5.46 19.27
N PHE A 3 2.70 4.21 18.83
CA PHE A 3 3.79 3.35 18.38
C PHE A 3 3.48 2.93 16.93
N PRO A 4 3.93 3.70 15.92
CA PRO A 4 3.66 3.40 14.53
C PRO A 4 4.43 2.14 14.11
N ILE A 5 3.70 1.05 13.83
CA ILE A 5 4.29 -0.24 13.49
C ILE A 5 5.11 -0.18 12.20
N GLY A 6 6.31 -0.79 12.23
CA GLY A 6 7.20 -0.98 11.10
C GLY A 6 7.07 -2.36 10.46
N ILE A 7 7.86 -2.60 9.42
CA ILE A 7 8.06 -3.90 8.77
C ILE A 7 9.52 -4.33 8.92
N ASP A 8 9.81 -5.60 8.69
CA ASP A 8 11.17 -6.07 8.42
C ASP A 8 11.56 -5.66 6.99
N VAL A 9 12.22 -4.51 6.87
CA VAL A 9 12.53 -3.88 5.58
C VAL A 9 13.50 -4.73 4.76
N ASP A 10 14.56 -5.22 5.41
CA ASP A 10 15.61 -5.99 4.72
C ASP A 10 15.12 -7.39 4.35
N GLY A 11 14.35 -8.05 5.23
CA GLY A 11 13.70 -9.32 4.93
C GLY A 11 12.71 -9.20 3.77
N PHE A 12 11.95 -8.11 3.68
CA PHE A 12 11.02 -7.89 2.57
C PHE A 12 11.74 -7.59 1.25
N ALA A 13 12.81 -6.78 1.28
CA ALA A 13 13.67 -6.53 0.13
C ALA A 13 14.35 -7.80 -0.38
N GLN A 14 14.76 -8.70 0.53
CA GLN A 14 15.32 -10.00 0.17
C GLN A 14 14.27 -10.87 -0.54
N MET A 15 13.04 -10.98 -0.03
CA MET A 15 11.95 -11.71 -0.70
C MET A 15 11.63 -11.15 -2.10
N ALA A 16 11.81 -9.86 -2.34
CA ALA A 16 11.65 -9.26 -3.67
C ALA A 16 12.79 -9.61 -4.65
N SER A 17 13.88 -10.21 -4.14
CA SER A 17 15.10 -10.51 -4.87
C SER A 17 15.46 -12.01 -4.84
N ASP A 18 14.70 -12.84 -4.15
CA ASP A 18 14.82 -14.29 -4.19
C ASP A 18 14.20 -14.88 -5.47
N ASP A 19 14.32 -16.19 -5.64
CA ASP A 19 13.87 -16.88 -6.86
C ASP A 19 12.36 -16.70 -7.09
N ASP A 20 11.53 -16.77 -6.05
CA ASP A 20 10.08 -16.59 -6.17
C ASP A 20 9.72 -15.17 -6.55
N GLY A 21 10.32 -14.19 -5.86
CA GLY A 21 10.12 -12.78 -6.14
C GLY A 21 10.57 -12.38 -7.55
N LEU A 22 11.73 -12.86 -7.97
CA LEU A 22 12.27 -12.62 -9.32
C LEU A 22 11.41 -13.27 -10.40
N ASN A 23 10.94 -14.50 -10.21
CA ASN A 23 10.06 -15.17 -11.17
C ASN A 23 8.78 -14.38 -11.42
N ILE A 24 8.12 -13.90 -10.35
CA ILE A 24 6.92 -13.06 -10.48
C ILE A 24 7.26 -11.71 -11.14
N TYR A 25 8.36 -11.07 -10.74
CA TYR A 25 8.81 -9.83 -11.34
C TYR A 25 9.02 -9.97 -12.85
N GLU A 26 9.75 -11.00 -13.29
CA GLU A 26 10.02 -11.26 -14.70
C GLU A 26 8.75 -11.58 -15.49
N GLN A 27 7.88 -12.43 -14.95
CA GLN A 27 6.58 -12.73 -15.55
C GLN A 27 5.74 -11.45 -15.76
N MET A 28 5.66 -10.58 -14.74
CA MET A 28 4.90 -9.34 -14.84
C MET A 28 5.56 -8.35 -15.80
N ARG A 29 6.88 -8.24 -15.79
CA ARG A 29 7.63 -7.38 -16.71
C ARG A 29 7.40 -7.81 -18.17
N ASP A 30 7.40 -9.10 -18.45
CA ASP A 30 7.20 -9.62 -19.82
C ASP A 30 5.75 -9.41 -20.26
N GLU A 31 4.75 -9.73 -19.42
CA GLU A 31 3.33 -9.54 -19.71
C GLU A 31 2.99 -8.05 -19.95
N TYR A 32 3.58 -7.16 -19.14
CA TYR A 32 3.33 -5.71 -19.21
C TYR A 32 4.48 -4.93 -19.84
N SER A 33 5.31 -5.56 -20.68
CA SER A 33 6.51 -4.94 -21.31
C SER A 33 6.22 -3.64 -22.07
N ARG A 34 5.00 -3.48 -22.59
CA ARG A 34 4.55 -2.28 -23.33
C ARG A 34 3.70 -1.33 -22.48
N ARG A 35 3.48 -1.64 -21.20
CA ARG A 35 2.54 -0.92 -20.33
C ARG A 35 3.11 -0.72 -18.96
N LYS A 36 2.66 0.33 -18.29
CA LYS A 36 2.99 0.59 -16.89
C LYS A 36 1.96 -0.10 -16.02
N LEU A 37 2.42 -0.90 -15.08
CA LEU A 37 1.58 -1.59 -14.12
C LEU A 37 1.28 -0.68 -12.93
N LEU A 38 -0.01 -0.49 -12.64
CA LEU A 38 -0.49 0.07 -11.38
C LEU A 38 -1.00 -1.06 -10.50
N LEU A 39 -0.83 -0.94 -9.20
CA LEU A 39 -1.17 -1.99 -8.27
C LEU A 39 -1.93 -1.45 -7.06
N GLY A 40 -3.07 -2.06 -6.75
CA GLY A 40 -3.77 -1.94 -5.48
C GLY A 40 -3.85 -3.32 -4.82
N VAL A 41 -3.41 -3.42 -3.57
CA VAL A 41 -3.47 -4.66 -2.77
C VAL A 41 -4.13 -4.34 -1.45
N ASP A 42 -5.32 -4.90 -1.22
CA ASP A 42 -6.07 -4.72 0.01
C ASP A 42 -6.91 -5.97 0.32
N ARG A 43 -7.44 -6.03 1.52
CA ARG A 43 -8.62 -6.84 1.78
C ARG A 43 -9.83 -6.12 1.19
N LEU A 44 -10.84 -6.88 0.77
CA LEU A 44 -12.13 -6.29 0.39
C LEU A 44 -12.79 -5.72 1.66
N ASP A 45 -12.65 -4.40 1.86
CA ASP A 45 -13.11 -3.68 3.04
C ASP A 45 -13.49 -2.25 2.63
N TYR A 46 -14.65 -1.78 3.08
CA TYR A 46 -15.17 -0.46 2.73
C TYR A 46 -14.25 0.69 3.16
N SER A 47 -13.43 0.50 4.20
CA SER A 47 -12.46 1.50 4.65
C SER A 47 -11.27 1.67 3.69
N LYS A 48 -11.04 0.72 2.78
CA LYS A 48 -9.89 0.70 1.87
C LYS A 48 -10.06 1.56 0.62
N GLY A 49 -11.27 2.08 0.36
CA GLY A 49 -11.51 3.01 -0.74
C GLY A 49 -11.30 2.40 -2.14
N LEU A 50 -11.63 1.09 -2.30
CA LEU A 50 -11.45 0.40 -3.57
C LEU A 50 -12.32 1.00 -4.69
N PRO A 51 -13.62 1.29 -4.48
CA PRO A 51 -14.44 1.95 -5.50
C PRO A 51 -13.87 3.30 -5.91
N GLN A 52 -13.47 4.13 -4.94
CA GLN A 52 -12.90 5.45 -5.21
C GLN A 52 -11.59 5.35 -6.01
N ARG A 53 -10.78 4.33 -5.75
CA ARG A 53 -9.53 4.04 -6.49
C ARG A 53 -9.82 3.71 -7.96
N VAL A 54 -10.79 2.83 -8.22
CA VAL A 54 -11.20 2.47 -9.58
C VAL A 54 -11.82 3.67 -10.30
N GLN A 55 -12.64 4.46 -9.62
CA GLN A 55 -13.20 5.71 -10.15
C GLN A 55 -12.10 6.73 -10.48
N ALA A 56 -11.08 6.88 -9.62
CA ALA A 56 -9.96 7.77 -9.90
C ALA A 56 -9.10 7.30 -11.09
N PHE A 57 -8.95 5.98 -11.24
CA PHE A 57 -8.28 5.42 -12.42
C PHE A 57 -9.11 5.65 -13.69
N ARG A 58 -10.43 5.50 -13.64
CA ARG A 58 -11.35 5.87 -14.74
C ARG A 58 -11.22 7.33 -15.12
N GLU A 59 -11.31 8.22 -14.14
CA GLU A 59 -11.16 9.68 -14.33
C GLU A 59 -9.81 10.04 -14.96
N MET A 60 -8.75 9.33 -14.59
CA MET A 60 -7.43 9.50 -15.21
C MET A 60 -7.46 9.12 -16.71
N LEU A 61 -8.12 8.00 -17.07
CA LEU A 61 -8.26 7.59 -18.48
C LEU A 61 -9.13 8.55 -19.30
N ASP A 62 -10.12 9.20 -18.65
CA ASP A 62 -10.96 10.23 -19.30
C ASP A 62 -10.18 11.53 -19.51
N THR A 63 -9.51 12.00 -18.47
CA THR A 63 -8.82 13.30 -18.47
C THR A 63 -7.52 13.26 -19.30
N PHE A 64 -6.85 12.10 -19.37
CA PHE A 64 -5.56 11.92 -20.05
C PHE A 64 -5.63 10.79 -21.09
N PRO A 65 -6.32 11.00 -22.23
CA PRO A 65 -6.56 9.94 -23.22
C PRO A 65 -5.28 9.32 -23.80
N ASP A 66 -4.18 10.08 -23.84
CA ASP A 66 -2.87 9.58 -24.30
C ASP A 66 -2.29 8.50 -23.37
N THR A 67 -2.79 8.39 -22.14
CA THR A 67 -2.39 7.35 -21.18
C THR A 67 -3.14 6.04 -21.38
N ARG A 68 -4.23 6.04 -22.14
CA ARG A 68 -4.97 4.83 -22.52
C ARG A 68 -4.00 3.86 -23.21
N LYS A 69 -4.15 2.56 -22.93
CA LYS A 69 -3.26 1.47 -23.37
C LYS A 69 -1.83 1.50 -22.83
N GLN A 70 -1.40 2.60 -22.20
CA GLN A 70 -0.07 2.67 -21.60
C GLN A 70 -0.04 2.21 -20.13
N ALA A 71 -1.21 1.99 -19.52
CA ALA A 71 -1.33 1.63 -18.13
C ALA A 71 -2.41 0.55 -17.92
N THR A 72 -2.18 -0.35 -16.97
CA THR A 72 -3.17 -1.33 -16.50
C THR A 72 -3.15 -1.34 -14.97
N LEU A 73 -4.32 -1.31 -14.37
CA LEU A 73 -4.49 -1.45 -12.93
C LEU A 73 -4.76 -2.92 -12.58
N ILE A 74 -3.90 -3.54 -11.80
CA ILE A 74 -4.21 -4.78 -11.07
C ILE A 74 -4.76 -4.39 -9.71
N GLN A 75 -6.02 -4.73 -9.44
CA GLN A 75 -6.64 -4.57 -8.14
C GLN A 75 -6.85 -5.93 -7.50
N ILE A 76 -6.07 -6.21 -6.47
CA ILE A 76 -6.23 -7.40 -5.63
C ILE A 76 -7.09 -7.02 -4.43
N ALA A 77 -8.17 -7.76 -4.22
CA ALA A 77 -9.07 -7.58 -3.10
C ALA A 77 -9.29 -8.95 -2.42
N ALA A 78 -8.46 -9.24 -1.43
CA ALA A 78 -8.58 -10.49 -0.68
C ALA A 78 -9.94 -10.54 0.06
N PRO A 79 -10.65 -11.68 0.04
CA PRO A 79 -11.91 -11.85 0.77
C PRO A 79 -11.76 -11.49 2.25
N SER A 80 -12.78 -10.84 2.82
CA SER A 80 -12.82 -10.46 4.24
C SER A 80 -14.26 -10.41 4.70
N ARG A 81 -14.55 -10.98 5.87
CA ARG A 81 -15.84 -10.89 6.56
C ARG A 81 -17.06 -11.15 5.64
N GLU A 82 -17.01 -12.22 4.85
CA GLU A 82 -18.01 -12.54 3.81
C GLU A 82 -19.43 -12.76 4.39
N ASP A 83 -19.55 -13.01 5.68
CA ASP A 83 -20.84 -13.17 6.39
C ASP A 83 -21.56 -11.84 6.66
N VAL A 84 -21.00 -10.70 6.28
CA VAL A 84 -21.57 -9.37 6.50
C VAL A 84 -22.09 -8.77 5.20
N ASP A 85 -23.37 -8.49 5.09
CA ASP A 85 -24.05 -7.99 3.89
C ASP A 85 -23.35 -6.80 3.21
N ALA A 86 -22.80 -5.87 4.01
CA ALA A 86 -22.08 -4.70 3.48
C ALA A 86 -20.85 -5.07 2.63
N TYR A 87 -20.19 -6.18 2.93
CA TYR A 87 -19.04 -6.68 2.14
C TYR A 87 -19.50 -7.35 0.85
N GLY A 88 -20.67 -8.03 0.87
CA GLY A 88 -21.32 -8.55 -0.33
C GLY A 88 -21.72 -7.43 -1.30
N GLN A 89 -22.28 -6.33 -0.79
CA GLN A 89 -22.60 -5.14 -1.59
C GLN A 89 -21.36 -4.49 -2.18
N LEU A 90 -20.29 -4.32 -1.38
CA LEU A 90 -19.00 -3.79 -1.88
C LEU A 90 -18.41 -4.65 -2.99
N ARG A 91 -18.51 -5.98 -2.88
CA ARG A 91 -18.10 -6.89 -3.95
C ARG A 91 -18.86 -6.66 -5.24
N GLN A 92 -20.20 -6.59 -5.17
CA GLN A 92 -21.05 -6.31 -6.33
C GLN A 92 -20.72 -4.95 -6.97
N GLU A 93 -20.49 -3.93 -6.14
CA GLU A 93 -20.05 -2.61 -6.62
C GLU A 93 -18.73 -2.69 -7.36
N MET A 94 -17.75 -3.41 -6.82
CA MET A 94 -16.44 -3.59 -7.47
C MET A 94 -16.55 -4.36 -8.77
N ASP A 95 -17.32 -5.45 -8.82
CA ASP A 95 -17.57 -6.24 -10.03
C ASP A 95 -18.20 -5.36 -11.11
N ALA A 96 -19.21 -4.54 -10.77
CA ALA A 96 -19.88 -3.63 -11.69
C ALA A 96 -18.96 -2.51 -12.18
N LEU A 97 -18.20 -1.86 -11.29
CA LEU A 97 -17.26 -0.78 -11.66
C LEU A 97 -16.16 -1.29 -12.60
N CYS A 98 -15.52 -2.40 -12.24
CA CYS A 98 -14.45 -2.97 -13.07
C CYS A 98 -14.99 -3.49 -14.40
N GLY A 99 -16.16 -4.12 -14.40
CA GLY A 99 -16.83 -4.59 -15.61
C GLY A 99 -17.19 -3.44 -16.55
N SER A 100 -17.81 -2.37 -16.03
CA SER A 100 -18.14 -1.18 -16.82
C SER A 100 -16.89 -0.51 -17.38
N LEU A 101 -15.84 -0.33 -16.57
CA LEU A 101 -14.60 0.30 -17.01
C LEU A 101 -13.94 -0.53 -18.12
N ASN A 102 -13.90 -1.84 -18.00
CA ASN A 102 -13.35 -2.72 -19.02
C ASN A 102 -14.22 -2.75 -20.28
N GLY A 103 -15.55 -2.63 -20.16
CA GLY A 103 -16.46 -2.53 -21.30
C GLY A 103 -16.33 -1.23 -22.08
N ASP A 104 -16.09 -0.11 -21.36
CA ASP A 104 -16.01 1.22 -21.96
C ASP A 104 -14.65 1.49 -22.65
N TYR A 105 -13.55 0.94 -22.09
CA TYR A 105 -12.19 1.25 -22.55
C TYR A 105 -11.42 0.04 -23.07
N GLY A 106 -11.85 -1.19 -22.75
CA GLY A 106 -11.14 -2.40 -23.12
C GLY A 106 -11.04 -2.58 -24.64
N GLU A 107 -9.90 -3.10 -25.07
CA GLU A 107 -9.66 -3.48 -26.47
C GLU A 107 -9.18 -4.93 -26.55
N LEU A 108 -9.07 -5.49 -27.74
CA LEU A 108 -8.70 -6.89 -27.94
C LEU A 108 -7.35 -7.26 -27.30
N ASP A 109 -6.44 -6.30 -27.26
CA ASP A 109 -5.08 -6.47 -26.73
C ASP A 109 -4.85 -5.76 -25.40
N TRP A 110 -5.87 -5.07 -24.84
CA TRP A 110 -5.72 -4.30 -23.61
C TRP A 110 -6.95 -4.35 -22.72
N MET A 111 -6.74 -4.68 -21.47
CA MET A 111 -7.72 -4.61 -20.40
C MET A 111 -7.27 -3.57 -19.36
N PRO A 112 -8.03 -2.48 -19.16
CA PRO A 112 -7.68 -1.42 -18.23
C PRO A 112 -7.51 -1.87 -16.79
N VAL A 113 -8.44 -2.72 -16.29
CA VAL A 113 -8.44 -3.21 -14.90
C VAL A 113 -8.49 -4.73 -14.88
N ARG A 114 -7.53 -5.32 -14.16
CA ARG A 114 -7.59 -6.75 -13.75
C ARG A 114 -7.99 -6.80 -12.27
N TYR A 115 -9.24 -7.11 -12.02
CA TYR A 115 -9.77 -7.29 -10.67
C TYR A 115 -9.60 -8.73 -10.22
N ILE A 116 -8.94 -8.94 -9.08
CA ILE A 116 -8.63 -10.26 -8.53
C ILE A 116 -9.23 -10.36 -7.14
N HIS A 117 -10.37 -11.07 -7.01
CA HIS A 117 -11.04 -11.30 -5.73
C HIS A 117 -10.59 -12.62 -5.12
N ARG A 118 -9.33 -12.67 -4.69
CA ARG A 118 -8.75 -13.79 -3.94
C ARG A 118 -7.51 -13.35 -3.18
N SER A 119 -7.13 -14.10 -2.15
CA SER A 119 -5.82 -13.94 -1.51
C SER A 119 -4.72 -14.44 -2.44
N LEU A 120 -3.61 -13.71 -2.48
CA LEU A 120 -2.37 -14.19 -3.09
C LEU A 120 -1.44 -14.75 -2.02
N GLU A 121 -0.56 -15.64 -2.42
CA GLU A 121 0.51 -16.13 -1.56
C GLU A 121 1.46 -14.97 -1.19
N ARG A 122 1.92 -14.97 0.06
CA ARG A 122 2.77 -13.89 0.57
C ARG A 122 4.08 -13.79 -0.21
N SER A 123 4.63 -14.92 -0.70
CA SER A 123 5.85 -14.96 -1.51
C SER A 123 5.71 -14.28 -2.86
N SER A 124 4.48 -14.21 -3.42
CA SER A 124 4.23 -13.57 -4.71
C SER A 124 4.16 -12.04 -4.65
N LEU A 125 3.85 -11.45 -3.49
CA LEU A 125 3.61 -10.03 -3.36
C LEU A 125 4.87 -9.18 -3.60
N PRO A 126 6.06 -9.52 -3.07
CA PRO A 126 7.25 -8.69 -3.25
C PRO A 126 7.65 -8.52 -4.72
N GLY A 127 7.61 -9.60 -5.52
CA GLY A 127 7.86 -9.55 -6.96
C GLY A 127 6.84 -8.70 -7.72
N LEU A 128 5.56 -8.79 -7.34
CA LEU A 128 4.50 -7.99 -7.91
C LEU A 128 4.65 -6.49 -7.57
N TYR A 129 5.02 -6.17 -6.31
CA TYR A 129 5.33 -4.79 -5.92
C TYR A 129 6.51 -4.25 -6.73
N ARG A 130 7.58 -5.04 -6.88
CA ARG A 130 8.77 -4.65 -7.64
C ARG A 130 8.48 -4.40 -9.12
N ALA A 131 7.57 -5.16 -9.73
CA ALA A 131 7.16 -4.98 -11.12
C ALA A 131 6.26 -3.75 -11.35
N SER A 132 5.68 -3.20 -10.30
CA SER A 132 4.66 -2.17 -10.40
C SER A 132 5.28 -0.76 -10.48
N ARG A 133 4.89 -0.01 -11.53
CA ARG A 133 5.31 1.40 -11.69
C ARG A 133 4.67 2.32 -10.66
N VAL A 134 3.43 2.02 -10.26
CA VAL A 134 2.69 2.84 -9.28
C VAL A 134 1.97 1.93 -8.30
N ALA A 135 2.13 2.16 -7.01
CA ALA A 135 1.24 1.59 -6.01
C ALA A 135 0.17 2.60 -5.60
N LEU A 136 -1.08 2.15 -5.59
CA LEU A 136 -2.24 2.92 -5.16
C LEU A 136 -2.68 2.42 -3.78
N VAL A 137 -2.29 3.14 -2.74
CA VAL A 137 -2.66 2.87 -1.34
C VAL A 137 -3.55 4.01 -0.88
N THR A 138 -4.85 3.90 -1.19
CA THR A 138 -5.80 5.01 -1.06
C THR A 138 -6.97 4.69 -0.12
N PRO A 139 -6.72 4.22 1.13
CA PRO A 139 -7.80 3.96 2.06
C PRO A 139 -8.54 5.25 2.43
N LEU A 140 -9.84 5.13 2.70
CA LEU A 140 -10.67 6.19 3.27
C LEU A 140 -10.30 6.44 4.73
N ARG A 141 -9.84 5.38 5.41
CA ARG A 141 -9.32 5.42 6.77
C ARG A 141 -8.48 4.16 7.04
N ASP A 142 -7.27 4.36 7.55
CA ASP A 142 -6.39 3.26 7.97
C ASP A 142 -5.48 3.71 9.12
N GLY A 143 -5.28 2.86 10.13
CA GLY A 143 -4.41 3.18 11.28
C GLY A 143 -2.93 3.26 10.90
N MET A 144 -2.47 2.51 9.91
CA MET A 144 -1.08 2.52 9.43
C MET A 144 -1.03 2.28 7.93
N ASN A 145 -1.35 1.09 7.44
CA ASN A 145 -1.21 0.51 6.11
C ASN A 145 0.24 0.07 5.80
N LEU A 146 0.53 -1.19 6.10
CA LEU A 146 1.87 -1.77 5.87
C LEU A 146 2.18 -1.99 4.38
N VAL A 147 1.17 -2.14 3.51
CA VAL A 147 1.35 -2.29 2.05
C VAL A 147 2.17 -1.12 1.47
N ALA A 148 1.97 0.10 1.99
CA ALA A 148 2.77 1.26 1.58
C ALA A 148 4.28 1.06 1.87
N LYS A 149 4.60 0.51 3.04
CA LYS A 149 5.99 0.24 3.45
C LYS A 149 6.57 -0.96 2.69
N GLU A 150 5.78 -2.02 2.51
CA GLU A 150 6.14 -3.22 1.74
C GLU A 150 6.46 -2.87 0.28
N PHE A 151 5.64 -2.03 -0.35
CA PHE A 151 5.90 -1.56 -1.71
C PHE A 151 7.25 -0.83 -1.81
N ILE A 152 7.55 0.08 -0.88
CA ILE A 152 8.83 0.81 -0.87
C ILE A 152 10.01 -0.14 -0.70
N ALA A 153 9.92 -1.11 0.22
CA ALA A 153 10.99 -2.06 0.51
C ALA A 153 11.29 -3.00 -0.68
N ALA A 154 10.27 -3.34 -1.48
CA ALA A 154 10.40 -4.26 -2.62
C ALA A 154 11.02 -3.64 -3.88
N GLN A 155 11.13 -2.30 -3.97
CA GLN A 155 11.55 -1.61 -5.19
C GLN A 155 13.05 -1.75 -5.49
N ASP A 156 13.40 -1.82 -6.79
CA ASP A 156 14.79 -1.61 -7.22
C ASP A 156 15.11 -0.10 -7.18
N GLY A 157 16.04 0.31 -6.32
CA GLY A 157 16.41 1.71 -6.16
C GLY A 157 16.97 2.38 -7.44
N ARG A 158 17.32 1.60 -8.47
CA ARG A 158 17.81 2.14 -9.76
C ARG A 158 16.66 2.56 -10.69
N ASP A 159 15.48 1.94 -10.57
CA ASP A 159 14.28 2.28 -11.35
C ASP A 159 13.00 2.04 -10.53
N PRO A 160 12.85 2.74 -9.38
CA PRO A 160 11.74 2.49 -8.48
C PRO A 160 10.40 2.96 -9.04
N GLY A 161 9.32 2.35 -8.55
CA GLY A 161 7.96 2.82 -8.74
C GLY A 161 7.64 4.03 -7.84
N VAL A 162 6.41 4.52 -7.96
CA VAL A 162 5.89 5.68 -7.21
C VAL A 162 4.74 5.25 -6.31
N LEU A 163 4.78 5.69 -5.06
CA LEU A 163 3.68 5.48 -4.11
C LEU A 163 2.70 6.66 -4.16
N VAL A 164 1.44 6.37 -4.48
CA VAL A 164 0.29 7.27 -4.28
C VAL A 164 -0.41 6.83 -2.99
N LEU A 165 -0.39 7.69 -1.97
CA LEU A 165 -0.80 7.34 -0.61
C LEU A 165 -1.91 8.26 -0.12
N SER A 166 -2.96 7.68 0.45
CA SER A 166 -3.99 8.45 1.15
C SER A 166 -3.41 9.16 2.37
N ARG A 167 -3.71 10.46 2.51
CA ARG A 167 -3.40 11.23 3.74
C ARG A 167 -4.16 10.74 4.98
N PHE A 168 -5.14 9.84 4.81
CA PHE A 168 -5.90 9.23 5.90
C PHE A 168 -5.36 7.84 6.31
N ALA A 169 -4.23 7.43 5.76
CA ALA A 169 -3.43 6.32 6.28
C ALA A 169 -2.41 6.85 7.29
N GLY A 170 -2.26 6.20 8.44
CA GLY A 170 -1.25 6.60 9.44
C GLY A 170 0.18 6.58 8.88
N ALA A 171 0.45 5.75 7.88
CA ALA A 171 1.73 5.74 7.18
C ALA A 171 2.06 7.07 6.49
N ALA A 172 1.06 7.91 6.16
CA ALA A 172 1.28 9.19 5.49
C ALA A 172 2.03 10.21 6.36
N GLU A 173 1.97 10.06 7.70
CA GLU A 173 2.73 10.92 8.63
C GLU A 173 4.25 10.66 8.53
N GLN A 174 4.64 9.44 8.18
CA GLN A 174 6.04 9.05 7.99
C GLN A 174 6.48 9.19 6.53
N LEU A 175 5.62 8.84 5.58
CA LEU A 175 5.94 8.71 4.15
C LEU A 175 5.61 9.99 3.37
N THR A 176 6.16 11.12 3.79
CA THR A 176 5.86 12.45 3.23
C THR A 176 6.35 12.68 1.80
N ASP A 177 7.34 11.90 1.34
CA ASP A 177 7.82 11.91 -0.04
C ASP A 177 6.93 11.09 -1.01
N ALA A 178 5.88 10.41 -0.53
CA ALA A 178 4.84 9.85 -1.38
C ALA A 178 3.99 10.94 -2.04
N LEU A 179 3.25 10.58 -3.09
CA LEU A 179 2.21 11.47 -3.62
C LEU A 179 0.96 11.36 -2.72
N LEU A 180 0.82 12.32 -1.81
CA LEU A 180 -0.27 12.31 -0.83
C LEU A 180 -1.56 12.82 -1.46
N VAL A 181 -2.64 12.02 -1.38
CA VAL A 181 -3.95 12.32 -1.96
C VAL A 181 -5.05 12.30 -0.91
N ASN A 182 -6.13 13.01 -1.20
CA ASN A 182 -7.41 12.80 -0.53
C ASN A 182 -8.22 11.77 -1.36
N PRO A 183 -8.49 10.56 -0.88
CA PRO A 183 -9.20 9.53 -1.65
C PRO A 183 -10.65 9.89 -2.01
N TYR A 184 -11.24 10.89 -1.35
CA TYR A 184 -12.55 11.43 -1.72
C TYR A 184 -12.49 12.44 -2.88
N ASP A 185 -11.31 12.99 -3.17
CA ASP A 185 -11.06 13.82 -4.34
C ASP A 185 -10.62 12.95 -5.52
N ILE A 186 -11.61 12.47 -6.25
CA ILE A 186 -11.41 11.56 -7.41
C ILE A 186 -10.52 12.23 -8.47
N GLN A 187 -10.78 13.50 -8.80
CA GLN A 187 -10.01 14.24 -9.80
C GLN A 187 -8.57 14.52 -9.33
N GLY A 188 -8.39 14.90 -8.07
CA GLY A 188 -7.06 15.10 -7.50
C GLY A 188 -6.26 13.80 -7.46
N THR A 189 -6.92 12.68 -7.14
CA THR A 189 -6.29 11.35 -7.17
C THR A 189 -5.95 10.93 -8.61
N ALA A 190 -6.82 11.18 -9.59
CA ALA A 190 -6.55 10.94 -11.00
C ALA A 190 -5.31 11.70 -11.50
N ARG A 191 -5.21 13.00 -11.16
CA ARG A 191 -4.01 13.81 -11.48
C ARG A 191 -2.75 13.27 -10.81
N ALA A 192 -2.83 12.79 -9.57
CA ALA A 192 -1.70 12.19 -8.88
C ALA A 192 -1.26 10.87 -9.53
N ILE A 193 -2.21 10.04 -9.98
CA ILE A 193 -1.92 8.81 -10.75
C ILE A 193 -1.18 9.17 -12.05
N GLN A 194 -1.66 10.16 -12.79
CA GLN A 194 -1.02 10.61 -14.02
C GLN A 194 0.40 11.15 -13.76
N ALA A 195 0.58 11.96 -12.71
CA ALA A 195 1.89 12.46 -12.30
C ALA A 195 2.86 11.31 -11.93
N ALA A 196 2.36 10.28 -11.23
CA ALA A 196 3.15 9.08 -10.90
C ALA A 196 3.59 8.33 -12.16
N LEU A 197 2.69 8.14 -13.13
CA LEU A 197 2.97 7.44 -14.39
C LEU A 197 4.01 8.17 -15.26
N THR A 198 4.01 9.50 -15.23
CA THR A 198 4.88 10.34 -16.07
C THR A 198 6.12 10.87 -15.33
N MET A 199 6.29 10.50 -14.06
CA MET A 199 7.40 11.00 -13.22
C MET A 199 8.77 10.60 -13.79
N PRO A 200 9.69 11.57 -13.96
CA PRO A 200 11.05 11.29 -14.41
C PRO A 200 11.79 10.35 -13.44
N LEU A 201 12.72 9.56 -13.97
CA LEU A 201 13.51 8.59 -13.19
C LEU A 201 14.23 9.25 -12.01
N GLU A 202 14.87 10.39 -12.22
CA GLU A 202 15.59 11.12 -11.18
C GLU A 202 14.70 11.44 -9.97
N GLU A 203 13.50 11.95 -10.22
CA GLU A 203 12.53 12.27 -9.14
C GLU A 203 12.00 11.00 -8.46
N ARG A 204 11.78 9.90 -9.20
CA ARG A 204 11.39 8.61 -8.62
C ARG A 204 12.47 8.06 -7.69
N VAL A 205 13.74 8.12 -8.12
CA VAL A 205 14.88 7.69 -7.31
C VAL A 205 15.03 8.56 -6.07
N ARG A 206 14.92 9.89 -6.20
CA ARG A 206 14.98 10.81 -5.07
C ARG A 206 13.92 10.48 -4.02
N ARG A 207 12.66 10.34 -4.45
CA ARG A 207 11.53 10.03 -3.56
C ARG A 207 11.70 8.66 -2.90
N HIS A 208 12.01 7.65 -3.68
CA HIS A 208 12.21 6.31 -3.15
C HIS A 208 13.35 6.26 -2.11
N THR A 209 14.47 6.95 -2.36
CA THR A 209 15.59 7.01 -1.42
C THR A 209 15.17 7.62 -0.08
N ALA A 210 14.40 8.70 -0.09
CA ALA A 210 13.88 9.33 1.11
C ALA A 210 12.89 8.42 1.86
N LEU A 211 11.94 7.81 1.14
CA LEU A 211 10.96 6.89 1.70
C LEU A 211 11.61 5.63 2.29
N LEU A 212 12.61 5.06 1.60
CA LEU A 212 13.35 3.89 2.08
C LEU A 212 14.14 4.19 3.35
N ALA A 213 14.77 5.35 3.41
CA ALA A 213 15.48 5.80 4.61
C ALA A 213 14.52 5.93 5.81
N GLU A 214 13.32 6.45 5.58
CA GLU A 214 12.32 6.63 6.63
C GLU A 214 11.78 5.28 7.16
N ILE A 215 11.46 4.31 6.28
CA ILE A 215 10.97 3.00 6.73
C ILE A 215 12.07 2.17 7.40
N ARG A 216 13.36 2.34 7.03
CA ARG A 216 14.49 1.72 7.73
C ARG A 216 14.72 2.29 9.12
N LYS A 217 14.55 3.62 9.26
CA LYS A 217 14.66 4.28 10.56
C LYS A 217 13.57 3.82 11.54
N HIS A 218 12.37 3.53 11.02
CA HIS A 218 11.20 3.15 11.82
C HIS A 218 10.70 1.75 11.41
N ASP A 219 11.63 0.78 11.43
CA ASP A 219 11.36 -0.61 11.10
C ASP A 219 10.66 -1.36 12.25
N VAL A 220 10.47 -2.67 12.11
CA VAL A 220 9.85 -3.51 13.13
C VAL A 220 10.70 -3.62 14.39
N HIS A 221 12.03 -3.56 14.27
CA HIS A 221 12.95 -3.66 15.41
C HIS A 221 12.90 -2.38 16.25
N TRP A 222 12.93 -1.20 15.59
CA TRP A 222 12.71 0.08 16.25
C TRP A 222 11.35 0.13 16.95
N TRP A 223 10.29 -0.34 16.29
CA TRP A 223 8.95 -0.38 16.86
C TRP A 223 8.90 -1.26 18.12
N THR A 224 9.49 -2.46 18.06
CA THR A 224 9.54 -3.40 19.18
C THR A 224 10.29 -2.80 20.37
N ALA A 225 11.49 -2.23 20.16
CA ALA A 225 12.27 -1.59 21.20
C ALA A 225 11.50 -0.42 21.84
N SER A 226 10.97 0.49 21.02
CA SER A 226 10.21 1.65 21.50
C SER A 226 8.97 1.28 22.33
N PHE A 227 8.28 0.18 21.94
CA PHE A 227 7.12 -0.31 22.68
C PHE A 227 7.52 -0.92 24.02
N LEU A 228 8.57 -1.75 24.06
CA LEU A 228 9.06 -2.39 25.28
C LEU A 228 9.61 -1.37 26.26
N ASP A 229 10.41 -0.41 25.79
CA ASP A 229 10.94 0.67 26.64
C ASP A 229 9.81 1.45 27.33
N ALA A 230 8.77 1.83 26.58
CA ALA A 230 7.62 2.52 27.14
C ALA A 230 6.80 1.65 28.11
N LEU A 231 6.76 0.34 27.92
CA LEU A 231 6.12 -0.60 28.83
C LEU A 231 6.89 -0.69 30.15
N ASP A 232 8.21 -0.81 30.09
CA ASP A 232 9.10 -0.89 31.26
C ASP A 232 9.05 0.41 32.09
N GLU A 233 9.08 1.58 31.46
CA GLU A 233 8.90 2.86 32.13
C GLU A 233 7.56 2.94 32.88
N THR A 234 6.49 2.40 32.28
CA THR A 234 5.15 2.39 32.88
C THR A 234 5.08 1.41 34.07
N GLY A 235 5.73 0.24 33.95
CA GLY A 235 5.89 -0.74 35.04
C GLY A 235 6.62 -0.17 36.23
N ALA A 236 7.81 0.41 36.02
CA ALA A 236 8.62 1.06 37.05
C ALA A 236 7.89 2.24 37.71
N ALA A 237 7.07 2.99 36.95
CA ALA A 237 6.27 4.08 37.52
C ALA A 237 5.10 3.56 38.38
N ARG A 238 4.53 2.39 38.06
CA ARG A 238 3.50 1.74 38.91
C ARG A 238 4.07 1.20 40.21
N GLU A 239 5.23 0.56 40.18
CA GLU A 239 5.91 0.06 41.37
C GLU A 239 6.28 1.19 42.36
N ARG A 240 6.74 2.35 41.85
CA ARG A 240 7.01 3.55 42.66
C ARG A 240 5.76 4.17 43.26
N ARG A 241 4.58 3.95 42.71
CA ARG A 241 3.29 4.48 43.20
C ARG A 241 2.57 3.55 44.16
N GLN A 242 2.97 2.27 44.27
CA GLN A 242 2.43 1.39 45.29
C GLN A 242 3.02 1.82 46.67
N PRO A 243 2.20 2.25 47.65
CA PRO A 243 2.72 2.54 49.00
C PRO A 243 3.25 1.23 49.55
N ARG A 244 4.51 1.24 50.04
CA ARG A 244 5.03 0.17 50.88
C ARG A 244 4.05 -0.01 52.03
N LEU A 245 3.29 -1.09 52.02
CA LEU A 245 2.57 -1.51 53.23
C LEU A 245 3.61 -1.76 54.30
N VAL A 246 3.71 -0.83 55.24
CA VAL A 246 4.51 -1.00 56.43
C VAL A 246 3.87 -2.16 57.21
N GLN A 247 4.52 -3.32 57.16
CA GLN A 247 4.23 -4.38 58.09
C GLN A 247 4.55 -3.84 59.50
N SER A 248 3.54 -3.31 60.20
CA SER A 248 3.62 -3.09 61.63
C SER A 248 3.70 -4.48 62.27
N ALA A 249 4.90 -4.85 62.71
CA ALA A 249 5.12 -5.97 63.60
C ALA A 249 4.34 -5.69 64.90
N ILE A 250 3.35 -6.55 65.16
CA ILE A 250 2.73 -6.64 66.47
C ILE A 250 3.74 -7.38 67.34
N ALA A 251 4.29 -6.66 68.34
CA ALA A 251 4.94 -7.24 69.49
C ALA A 251 3.91 -7.50 70.60
#